data_8872e95f1a7503a1c47b54e4fbbbd2af
#
_entry.id   8872e95f1a7503a1c47b54e4fbbbd2af
#
_cell.length_a   1.000
_cell.length_b   1.000
_cell.length_c   1.000
_cell.angle_alpha   90.00
_cell.angle_beta   90.00
_cell.angle_gamma   90.00
#
_symmetry.space_group_name_H-M   'P 1'
#
loop_
_entity.id
_entity.type
_entity.pdbx_description
1 polymer ?
#
loop_
_entity_poly.entity_id
_entity_poly.type
_entity_poly.pdbx_seq_one_letter_code
_entity_poly.pdbx_strand_id
1 'polypeptide(L)'
;MLKIGSHVSLSSKGLLSAANEADTYGSSSFMIYTGAPQNTRRKPIDTLFIEEGKQKMQTMGVEEIVVHAPYIINLGSYKENIYELAVDFLQEEIRRTHQIGVRNIVLHPGAFTDMDAEFGIKRIAEGLEKVLSGVSETDVNIALETMAGKGTEVGRSFEEIAQIIDMVPHNERLTICFDTCHTHDAGYDLVNDLDGVLEKFDRLIGLDRLTVVHVNDSKNPTGAGKDRHTTLGSGWIGYEALSRVVHHDQLKGRPFILETPWIGKDAKTQRPMYEAEIALLRGDLTGRFGAGFLEDVEKLHHFFEGQQIEARPYILETWDMLKSDAKARKADPREPMERLYDMVIAEGLFTELSEEALNHRLTAYFAGKSIL
;
A
#
# COMPACT_ATOMS: atom_id res chain seq x y z
N MET A 1 13.15 -10.89 -10.78
CA MET A 1 11.73 -10.51 -11.10
C MET A 1 11.27 -9.51 -10.05
N LEU A 2 10.46 -8.50 -10.39
CA LEU A 2 9.91 -7.55 -9.44
C LEU A 2 8.89 -8.26 -8.53
N LYS A 3 9.10 -8.21 -7.21
CA LYS A 3 8.17 -8.76 -6.22
C LYS A 3 7.12 -7.69 -5.91
N ILE A 4 5.96 -7.73 -6.55
CA ILE A 4 4.92 -6.72 -6.41
C ILE A 4 3.55 -7.36 -6.25
N GLY A 5 2.71 -6.78 -5.43
CA GLY A 5 1.34 -7.21 -5.22
C GLY A 5 0.60 -6.26 -4.28
N SER A 6 -0.43 -6.77 -3.63
CA SER A 6 -1.30 -5.96 -2.80
C SER A 6 -1.65 -6.66 -1.49
N HIS A 7 -2.32 -5.93 -0.61
CA HIS A 7 -3.03 -6.52 0.51
C HIS A 7 -4.20 -7.38 0.00
N VAL A 8 -4.30 -8.63 0.49
CA VAL A 8 -5.36 -9.57 0.14
C VAL A 8 -5.98 -10.21 1.38
N SER A 9 -7.19 -10.73 1.24
CA SER A 9 -7.96 -11.23 2.37
C SER A 9 -7.65 -12.69 2.70
N LEU A 10 -7.38 -12.96 3.99
CA LEU A 10 -7.30 -14.32 4.54
C LEU A 10 -8.72 -14.85 4.82
N SER A 11 -9.51 -15.08 3.77
CA SER A 11 -10.93 -15.44 3.85
C SER A 11 -11.18 -16.92 4.21
N SER A 12 -12.25 -17.53 3.72
CA SER A 12 -12.75 -18.84 4.16
C SER A 12 -11.73 -19.98 4.15
N LYS A 13 -10.89 -20.06 3.08
CA LYS A 13 -9.82 -21.06 2.93
C LYS A 13 -8.43 -20.49 3.24
N GLY A 14 -8.35 -19.56 4.18
CA GLY A 14 -7.08 -19.05 4.69
C GLY A 14 -6.10 -18.62 3.59
N LEU A 15 -4.86 -19.11 3.66
CA LEU A 15 -3.78 -18.76 2.74
C LEU A 15 -4.09 -19.15 1.28
N LEU A 16 -4.81 -20.25 1.04
CA LEU A 16 -5.23 -20.64 -0.30
C LEU A 16 -6.17 -19.58 -0.92
N SER A 17 -7.10 -19.01 -0.14
CA SER A 17 -7.97 -17.93 -0.63
C SER A 17 -7.17 -16.67 -0.94
N ALA A 18 -6.24 -16.29 -0.07
CA ALA A 18 -5.35 -15.15 -0.26
C ALA A 18 -4.50 -15.29 -1.54
N ALA A 19 -3.89 -16.47 -1.74
CA ALA A 19 -3.10 -16.75 -2.93
C ALA A 19 -3.94 -16.74 -4.22
N ASN A 20 -5.17 -17.27 -4.18
CA ASN A 20 -6.07 -17.20 -5.33
C ASN A 20 -6.50 -15.76 -5.66
N GLU A 21 -6.78 -14.93 -4.64
CA GLU A 21 -7.10 -13.52 -4.82
C GLU A 21 -5.90 -12.78 -5.42
N ALA A 22 -4.69 -12.96 -4.88
CA ALA A 22 -3.45 -12.38 -5.39
C ALA A 22 -3.16 -12.78 -6.86
N ASP A 23 -3.47 -14.02 -7.24
CA ASP A 23 -3.33 -14.50 -8.61
C ASP A 23 -4.23 -13.75 -9.59
N THR A 24 -5.45 -13.39 -9.18
CA THR A 24 -6.37 -12.59 -10.03
C THR A 24 -5.82 -11.20 -10.34
N TYR A 25 -4.96 -10.66 -9.47
CA TYR A 25 -4.28 -9.37 -9.66
C TYR A 25 -2.92 -9.50 -10.37
N GLY A 26 -2.51 -10.72 -10.71
CA GLY A 26 -1.19 -10.97 -11.29
C GLY A 26 -0.05 -10.70 -10.30
N SER A 27 -0.26 -10.82 -9.01
CA SER A 27 0.74 -10.55 -7.97
C SER A 27 1.89 -11.55 -7.98
N SER A 28 3.11 -11.09 -7.69
CA SER A 28 4.30 -11.92 -7.44
C SER A 28 4.79 -11.83 -5.99
N SER A 29 4.10 -11.06 -5.17
CA SER A 29 4.16 -10.99 -3.72
C SER A 29 2.78 -10.53 -3.23
N PHE A 30 2.46 -10.66 -1.95
CA PHE A 30 1.25 -10.09 -1.38
C PHE A 30 1.34 -10.01 0.14
N MET A 31 0.43 -9.25 0.75
CA MET A 31 0.35 -9.07 2.19
C MET A 31 -0.98 -9.55 2.73
N ILE A 32 -0.97 -10.09 3.94
CA ILE A 32 -2.15 -10.58 4.66
C ILE A 32 -2.17 -10.09 6.11
N TYR A 33 -3.35 -9.96 6.69
CA TYR A 33 -3.53 -10.05 8.14
C TYR A 33 -3.80 -11.51 8.52
N THR A 34 -3.31 -11.98 9.67
CA THR A 34 -3.57 -13.37 10.13
C THR A 34 -5.00 -13.56 10.65
N GLY A 35 -5.78 -12.49 10.71
CA GLY A 35 -7.18 -12.39 11.09
C GLY A 35 -7.69 -10.97 10.97
N ALA A 36 -8.88 -10.65 11.48
CA ALA A 36 -9.42 -9.30 11.39
C ALA A 36 -8.53 -8.28 12.14
N PRO A 37 -8.08 -7.18 11.49
CA PRO A 37 -7.12 -6.25 12.08
C PRO A 37 -7.68 -5.39 13.23
N GLN A 38 -9.01 -5.35 13.37
CA GLN A 38 -9.71 -4.56 14.40
C GLN A 38 -10.02 -5.33 15.69
N ASN A 39 -9.59 -6.59 15.83
CA ASN A 39 -9.80 -7.38 17.03
C ASN A 39 -8.72 -8.45 17.22
N THR A 40 -8.72 -9.10 18.39
CA THR A 40 -7.76 -10.14 18.76
C THR A 40 -8.22 -11.57 18.44
N ARG A 41 -9.39 -11.74 17.82
CA ARG A 41 -9.90 -13.08 17.51
C ARG A 41 -9.15 -13.68 16.34
N ARG A 42 -8.64 -14.91 16.53
CA ARG A 42 -7.89 -15.66 15.51
C ARG A 42 -8.50 -17.03 15.28
N LYS A 43 -8.60 -17.42 14.01
CA LYS A 43 -8.92 -18.81 13.66
C LYS A 43 -7.73 -19.71 14.04
N PRO A 44 -7.98 -20.97 14.45
CA PRO A 44 -6.91 -21.94 14.62
C PRO A 44 -6.04 -22.05 13.36
N ILE A 45 -4.74 -22.16 13.55
CA ILE A 45 -3.75 -22.11 12.46
C ILE A 45 -3.93 -23.25 11.46
N ASP A 46 -4.31 -24.44 11.93
CA ASP A 46 -4.60 -25.62 11.15
C ASP A 46 -5.81 -25.47 10.19
N THR A 47 -6.66 -24.46 10.43
CA THR A 47 -7.80 -24.15 9.55
C THR A 47 -7.46 -23.19 8.42
N LEU A 48 -6.20 -22.74 8.32
CA LEU A 48 -5.79 -21.70 7.37
C LEU A 48 -5.28 -22.24 6.03
N PHE A 49 -5.43 -23.52 5.72
CA PHE A 49 -5.03 -24.12 4.44
C PHE A 49 -3.64 -23.69 3.97
N ILE A 50 -2.65 -23.76 4.88
CA ILE A 50 -1.31 -23.20 4.67
C ILE A 50 -0.58 -23.96 3.55
N GLU A 51 -0.60 -25.28 3.57
CA GLU A 51 0.13 -26.10 2.60
C GLU A 51 -0.46 -25.95 1.19
N GLU A 52 -1.79 -25.94 1.06
CA GLU A 52 -2.47 -25.70 -0.21
C GLU A 52 -2.20 -24.25 -0.73
N GLY A 53 -2.16 -23.29 0.18
CA GLY A 53 -1.77 -21.92 -0.14
C GLY A 53 -0.34 -21.81 -0.65
N LYS A 54 0.63 -22.47 0.01
CA LYS A 54 2.02 -22.54 -0.43
C LYS A 54 2.17 -23.20 -1.80
N GLN A 55 1.44 -24.29 -2.05
CA GLN A 55 1.41 -24.94 -3.37
C GLN A 55 0.90 -23.99 -4.45
N LYS A 56 -0.18 -23.24 -4.17
CA LYS A 56 -0.68 -22.24 -5.08
C LYS A 56 0.34 -21.12 -5.33
N MET A 57 0.97 -20.59 -4.29
CA MET A 57 2.04 -19.60 -4.39
C MET A 57 3.20 -20.10 -5.26
N GLN A 58 3.61 -21.35 -5.11
CA GLN A 58 4.65 -21.95 -5.94
C GLN A 58 4.26 -21.98 -7.42
N THR A 59 3.01 -22.29 -7.77
CA THR A 59 2.54 -22.25 -9.16
C THR A 59 2.51 -20.84 -9.74
N MET A 60 2.36 -19.81 -8.91
CA MET A 60 2.38 -18.40 -9.29
C MET A 60 3.82 -17.83 -9.36
N GLY A 61 4.82 -18.57 -8.88
CA GLY A 61 6.18 -18.05 -8.72
C GLY A 61 6.33 -17.02 -7.58
N VAL A 62 5.42 -17.05 -6.60
CA VAL A 62 5.49 -16.22 -5.40
C VAL A 62 6.43 -16.87 -4.39
N GLU A 63 7.56 -16.22 -4.13
CA GLU A 63 8.60 -16.70 -3.21
C GLU A 63 8.47 -16.11 -1.81
N GLU A 64 7.91 -14.91 -1.71
CA GLU A 64 7.84 -14.14 -0.48
C GLU A 64 6.51 -13.43 -0.36
N ILE A 65 5.93 -13.50 0.83
CA ILE A 65 4.75 -12.72 1.24
C ILE A 65 5.02 -12.02 2.56
N VAL A 66 4.17 -11.07 2.92
CA VAL A 66 4.28 -10.23 4.10
C VAL A 66 3.04 -10.42 4.98
N VAL A 67 3.22 -10.40 6.29
CA VAL A 67 2.13 -10.27 7.24
C VAL A 67 2.09 -8.84 7.76
N HIS A 68 0.92 -8.26 7.94
CA HIS A 68 0.74 -7.00 8.65
C HIS A 68 0.15 -7.26 10.04
N ALA A 69 0.75 -6.67 11.06
CA ALA A 69 0.23 -6.73 12.42
C ALA A 69 -1.07 -5.92 12.52
N PRO A 70 -2.06 -6.36 13.33
CA PRO A 70 -3.29 -5.60 13.52
C PRO A 70 -3.05 -4.20 14.06
N TYR A 71 -3.70 -3.20 13.48
CA TYR A 71 -3.54 -1.79 13.87
C TYR A 71 -4.07 -1.46 15.27
N ILE A 72 -4.75 -2.39 15.93
CA ILE A 72 -5.11 -2.23 17.36
C ILE A 72 -3.92 -2.39 18.30
N ILE A 73 -2.79 -2.93 17.84
CA ILE A 73 -1.56 -3.05 18.61
C ILE A 73 -0.95 -1.66 18.78
N ASN A 74 -0.81 -1.20 20.03
CA ASN A 74 -0.20 0.08 20.36
C ASN A 74 0.83 -0.07 21.49
N LEU A 75 2.09 -0.27 21.12
CA LEU A 75 3.19 -0.37 22.05
C LEU A 75 3.56 0.98 22.72
N GLY A 76 3.08 2.10 22.18
CA GLY A 76 3.31 3.45 22.74
C GLY A 76 2.30 3.86 23.83
N SER A 77 1.34 3.02 24.17
CA SER A 77 0.29 3.36 25.14
C SER A 77 0.82 3.53 26.55
N TYR A 78 0.40 4.62 27.24
CA TYR A 78 0.67 4.80 28.65
C TYR A 78 -0.23 3.95 29.54
N LYS A 79 -1.35 3.43 29.02
CA LYS A 79 -2.28 2.56 29.74
C LYS A 79 -1.72 1.15 29.77
N GLU A 80 -1.35 0.70 30.97
CA GLU A 80 -0.65 -0.58 31.15
C GLU A 80 -1.39 -1.76 30.55
N ASN A 81 -2.71 -1.85 30.76
CA ASN A 81 -3.52 -2.93 30.21
C ASN A 81 -3.57 -2.96 28.66
N ILE A 82 -3.45 -1.80 27.99
CA ILE A 82 -3.39 -1.72 26.52
C ILE A 82 -2.00 -2.13 26.04
N TYR A 83 -0.97 -1.68 26.74
CA TYR A 83 0.41 -1.99 26.45
C TYR A 83 0.70 -3.50 26.61
N GLU A 84 0.31 -4.10 27.74
CA GLU A 84 0.48 -5.54 27.98
C GLU A 84 -0.27 -6.36 26.92
N LEU A 85 -1.53 -5.99 26.62
CA LEU A 85 -2.27 -6.64 25.55
C LEU A 85 -1.54 -6.50 24.20
N ALA A 86 -0.95 -5.35 23.90
CA ALA A 86 -0.22 -5.13 22.66
C ALA A 86 1.03 -6.03 22.58
N VAL A 87 1.79 -6.17 23.68
CA VAL A 87 2.96 -7.05 23.76
C VAL A 87 2.55 -8.52 23.55
N ASP A 88 1.59 -8.99 24.32
CA ASP A 88 1.15 -10.40 24.27
C ASP A 88 0.58 -10.76 22.89
N PHE A 89 -0.23 -9.85 22.35
CA PHE A 89 -0.88 -10.07 21.07
C PHE A 89 0.11 -10.02 19.89
N LEU A 90 1.10 -9.11 19.93
CA LEU A 90 2.14 -9.10 18.90
C LEU A 90 3.00 -10.38 18.95
N GLN A 91 3.29 -10.91 20.13
CA GLN A 91 3.97 -12.22 20.26
C GLN A 91 3.14 -13.34 19.63
N GLU A 92 1.82 -13.37 19.84
CA GLU A 92 0.92 -14.31 19.18
C GLU A 92 0.98 -14.17 17.65
N GLU A 93 0.87 -12.94 17.12
CA GLU A 93 0.94 -12.67 15.69
C GLU A 93 2.29 -13.10 15.07
N ILE A 94 3.39 -12.89 15.77
CA ILE A 94 4.72 -13.35 15.33
C ILE A 94 4.80 -14.87 15.26
N ARG A 95 4.30 -15.59 16.28
CA ARG A 95 4.24 -17.07 16.24
C ARG A 95 3.37 -17.58 15.10
N ARG A 96 2.23 -16.92 14.85
CA ARG A 96 1.36 -17.24 13.71
C ARG A 96 2.05 -16.98 12.37
N THR A 97 2.75 -15.87 12.25
CA THR A 97 3.55 -15.50 11.08
C THR A 97 4.62 -16.56 10.80
N HIS A 98 5.33 -16.99 11.83
CA HIS A 98 6.31 -18.09 11.75
C HIS A 98 5.66 -19.41 11.29
N GLN A 99 4.51 -19.78 11.86
CA GLN A 99 3.78 -21.02 11.50
C GLN A 99 3.26 -21.00 10.06
N ILE A 100 2.88 -19.83 9.54
CA ILE A 100 2.52 -19.65 8.12
C ILE A 100 3.76 -19.80 7.23
N GLY A 101 4.96 -19.56 7.77
CA GLY A 101 6.24 -19.59 7.05
C GLY A 101 6.61 -18.24 6.42
N VAL A 102 6.15 -17.15 7.02
CA VAL A 102 6.45 -15.78 6.59
C VAL A 102 7.55 -15.20 7.47
N ARG A 103 8.46 -14.42 6.86
CA ARG A 103 9.64 -13.86 7.55
C ARG A 103 9.44 -12.45 8.10
N ASN A 104 8.56 -11.67 7.49
CA ASN A 104 8.38 -10.26 7.83
C ASN A 104 6.94 -9.99 8.30
N ILE A 105 6.81 -9.40 9.50
CA ILE A 105 5.57 -8.83 9.99
C ILE A 105 5.73 -7.30 10.08
N VAL A 106 4.91 -6.57 9.33
CA VAL A 106 4.85 -5.10 9.37
C VAL A 106 4.12 -4.66 10.63
N LEU A 107 4.65 -3.66 11.30
CA LEU A 107 4.09 -3.11 12.54
C LEU A 107 4.08 -1.57 12.48
N HIS A 108 2.92 -0.96 12.66
CA HIS A 108 2.86 0.44 13.09
C HIS A 108 3.50 0.55 14.46
N PRO A 109 4.55 1.35 14.67
CA PRO A 109 5.27 1.38 15.96
C PRO A 109 4.36 1.64 17.14
N GLY A 110 3.41 2.58 16.99
CA GLY A 110 2.43 2.93 18.01
C GLY A 110 2.20 4.43 18.11
N ALA A 111 1.43 4.82 19.14
CA ALA A 111 1.06 6.20 19.40
C ALA A 111 1.13 6.50 20.91
N PHE A 112 1.68 7.66 21.26
CA PHE A 112 1.88 8.06 22.68
C PHE A 112 0.61 8.62 23.34
N THR A 113 -0.46 8.82 22.59
CA THR A 113 -1.79 9.28 23.05
C THR A 113 -1.75 10.57 23.87
N ASP A 114 -1.90 10.48 25.20
CA ASP A 114 -1.93 11.65 26.12
C ASP A 114 -0.56 12.03 26.71
N MET A 115 0.51 11.35 26.26
CA MET A 115 1.89 11.61 26.67
C MET A 115 2.64 12.43 25.60
N ASP A 116 3.96 12.42 25.63
CA ASP A 116 4.82 13.03 24.61
C ASP A 116 5.56 12.00 23.75
N ALA A 117 6.24 12.47 22.72
CA ALA A 117 6.93 11.61 21.76
C ALA A 117 8.10 10.85 22.40
N GLU A 118 8.82 11.46 23.35
CA GLU A 118 9.94 10.83 24.07
C GLU A 118 9.46 9.63 24.89
N PHE A 119 8.34 9.79 25.61
CA PHE A 119 7.68 8.70 26.30
C PHE A 119 7.28 7.60 25.32
N GLY A 120 6.65 7.97 24.19
CA GLY A 120 6.21 7.00 23.15
C GLY A 120 7.35 6.18 22.60
N ILE A 121 8.45 6.81 22.19
CA ILE A 121 9.65 6.15 21.67
C ILE A 121 10.19 5.15 22.68
N LYS A 122 10.40 5.58 23.93
CA LYS A 122 10.91 4.72 25.00
C LYS A 122 9.97 3.53 25.26
N ARG A 123 8.66 3.80 25.34
CA ARG A 123 7.66 2.77 25.63
C ARG A 123 7.57 1.72 24.53
N ILE A 124 7.67 2.15 23.27
CA ILE A 124 7.71 1.26 22.10
C ILE A 124 8.98 0.39 22.17
N ALA A 125 10.14 0.97 22.43
CA ALA A 125 11.39 0.22 22.55
C ALA A 125 11.34 -0.86 23.65
N GLU A 126 10.84 -0.50 24.84
CA GLU A 126 10.61 -1.45 25.96
C GLU A 126 9.65 -2.57 25.55
N GLY A 127 8.59 -2.24 24.79
CA GLY A 127 7.62 -3.21 24.28
C GLY A 127 8.24 -4.17 23.27
N LEU A 128 9.02 -3.66 22.32
CA LEU A 128 9.71 -4.47 21.32
C LEU A 128 10.74 -5.42 21.95
N GLU A 129 11.49 -4.96 22.98
CA GLU A 129 12.40 -5.82 23.71
C GLU A 129 11.66 -6.98 24.38
N LYS A 130 10.54 -6.71 25.07
CA LYS A 130 9.69 -7.76 25.67
C LYS A 130 9.15 -8.72 24.62
N VAL A 131 8.67 -8.21 23.48
CA VAL A 131 8.15 -9.00 22.37
C VAL A 131 9.24 -9.94 21.85
N LEU A 132 10.40 -9.38 21.46
CA LEU A 132 11.50 -10.17 20.88
C LEU A 132 12.01 -11.24 21.84
N SER A 133 12.12 -10.92 23.13
CA SER A 133 12.52 -11.88 24.18
C SER A 133 11.50 -13.02 24.33
N GLY A 134 10.21 -12.72 24.20
CA GLY A 134 9.13 -13.69 24.33
C GLY A 134 8.91 -14.60 23.11
N VAL A 135 9.55 -14.30 21.97
CA VAL A 135 9.46 -15.08 20.70
C VAL A 135 10.83 -15.43 20.13
N SER A 136 11.79 -15.71 21.01
CA SER A 136 13.16 -16.05 20.63
C SER A 136 13.27 -17.35 19.81
N GLU A 137 12.25 -18.20 19.85
CA GLU A 137 12.14 -19.43 19.08
C GLU A 137 11.80 -19.23 17.60
N THR A 138 11.46 -17.99 17.18
CA THR A 138 11.10 -17.66 15.80
C THR A 138 12.22 -16.91 15.09
N ASP A 139 12.19 -16.90 13.75
CA ASP A 139 13.08 -16.12 12.88
C ASP A 139 12.35 -14.96 12.17
N VAL A 140 11.15 -14.60 12.64
CA VAL A 140 10.34 -13.53 12.05
C VAL A 140 10.91 -12.16 12.41
N ASN A 141 11.09 -11.30 11.41
CA ASN A 141 11.46 -9.91 11.60
C ASN A 141 10.22 -9.06 11.87
N ILE A 142 10.38 -8.04 12.70
CA ILE A 142 9.39 -6.99 12.89
C ILE A 142 9.81 -5.81 12.03
N ALA A 143 9.07 -5.56 10.95
CA ALA A 143 9.30 -4.44 10.05
C ALA A 143 8.52 -3.22 10.56
N LEU A 144 9.21 -2.32 11.28
CA LEU A 144 8.61 -1.06 11.75
C LEU A 144 8.25 -0.19 10.55
N GLU A 145 7.02 0.26 10.48
CA GLU A 145 6.55 1.06 9.38
C GLU A 145 6.87 2.54 9.58
N THR A 146 7.30 3.22 8.50
CA THR A 146 7.40 4.67 8.49
C THR A 146 6.00 5.27 8.55
N MET A 147 5.76 6.21 9.47
CA MET A 147 4.42 6.75 9.75
C MET A 147 4.26 8.17 9.24
N ALA A 148 3.01 8.55 8.92
CA ALA A 148 2.67 9.89 8.46
C ALA A 148 2.78 10.98 9.55
N GLY A 149 2.78 10.58 10.82
CA GLY A 149 2.74 11.50 11.96
C GLY A 149 1.35 12.05 12.25
N LYS A 150 0.31 11.29 11.93
CA LYS A 150 -1.07 11.62 12.21
C LYS A 150 -1.34 11.55 13.70
N GLY A 151 -1.77 12.67 14.28
CA GLY A 151 -2.06 12.77 15.71
C GLY A 151 -0.80 12.56 16.56
N THR A 152 -0.73 11.46 17.29
CA THR A 152 0.35 11.11 18.23
C THR A 152 1.13 9.87 17.80
N GLU A 153 1.09 9.52 16.50
CA GLU A 153 1.87 8.42 15.94
C GLU A 153 3.37 8.66 16.09
N VAL A 154 4.10 7.60 16.42
CA VAL A 154 5.57 7.57 16.49
C VAL A 154 6.10 6.87 15.24
N GLY A 155 7.28 7.29 14.76
CA GLY A 155 7.89 6.76 13.54
C GLY A 155 7.68 7.63 12.29
N ARG A 156 7.25 8.89 12.49
CA ARG A 156 7.10 9.87 11.41
C ARG A 156 8.43 10.37 10.84
N SER A 157 9.50 10.26 11.60
CA SER A 157 10.83 10.61 11.13
C SER A 157 11.78 9.41 11.23
N PHE A 158 12.77 9.36 10.34
CA PHE A 158 13.79 8.32 10.38
C PHE A 158 14.58 8.38 11.68
N GLU A 159 14.73 9.57 12.26
CA GLU A 159 15.34 9.80 13.57
C GLU A 159 14.58 9.11 14.70
N GLU A 160 13.24 9.20 14.72
CA GLU A 160 12.41 8.49 15.72
C GLU A 160 12.55 6.97 15.60
N ILE A 161 12.53 6.45 14.38
CA ILE A 161 12.70 5.01 14.13
C ILE A 161 14.10 4.55 14.54
N ALA A 162 15.15 5.30 14.19
CA ALA A 162 16.51 5.01 14.59
C ALA A 162 16.66 4.98 16.13
N GLN A 163 16.07 5.95 16.83
CA GLN A 163 16.06 5.97 18.30
C GLN A 163 15.38 4.73 18.90
N ILE A 164 14.24 4.30 18.34
CA ILE A 164 13.57 3.07 18.80
C ILE A 164 14.51 1.87 18.64
N ILE A 165 15.13 1.73 17.47
CA ILE A 165 16.03 0.60 17.16
C ILE A 165 17.24 0.61 18.12
N ASP A 166 17.87 1.76 18.31
CA ASP A 166 19.06 1.91 19.16
C ASP A 166 18.79 1.61 20.64
N MET A 167 17.56 1.82 21.09
CA MET A 167 17.13 1.53 22.47
C MET A 167 16.81 0.05 22.71
N VAL A 168 16.64 -0.75 21.66
CA VAL A 168 16.31 -2.18 21.80
C VAL A 168 17.58 -3.03 21.74
N PRO A 169 17.95 -3.72 22.84
CA PRO A 169 19.03 -4.71 22.80
C PRO A 169 18.67 -5.85 21.85
N HIS A 170 19.69 -6.38 21.13
CA HIS A 170 19.48 -7.49 20.19
C HIS A 170 18.43 -7.17 19.12
N ASN A 171 18.62 -6.02 18.44
CA ASN A 171 17.69 -5.44 17.48
C ASN A 171 17.86 -5.97 16.04
N GLU A 172 18.55 -7.09 15.84
CA GLU A 172 18.87 -7.64 14.52
C GLU A 172 17.59 -8.03 13.75
N ARG A 173 16.51 -8.33 14.48
CA ARG A 173 15.20 -8.67 13.91
C ARG A 173 14.27 -7.46 13.74
N LEU A 174 14.71 -6.27 14.11
CA LEU A 174 14.02 -5.03 13.79
C LEU A 174 14.44 -4.57 12.40
N THR A 175 13.50 -4.61 11.49
CA THR A 175 13.65 -4.15 10.10
C THR A 175 12.64 -3.06 9.81
N ILE A 176 12.58 -2.57 8.57
CA ILE A 176 11.73 -1.43 8.21
C ILE A 176 10.79 -1.81 7.07
N CYS A 177 9.56 -1.35 7.20
CA CYS A 177 8.62 -1.17 6.12
C CYS A 177 8.58 0.32 5.72
N PHE A 178 8.96 0.62 4.49
CA PHE A 178 8.94 1.98 3.96
C PHE A 178 7.62 2.22 3.23
N ASP A 179 6.70 2.99 3.83
CA ASP A 179 5.47 3.39 3.15
C ASP A 179 5.64 4.73 2.46
N THR A 180 5.34 4.78 1.15
CA THR A 180 5.52 5.98 0.32
C THR A 180 4.54 7.09 0.69
N CYS A 181 3.27 6.77 0.99
CA CYS A 181 2.28 7.75 1.42
C CYS A 181 2.65 8.34 2.79
N HIS A 182 3.00 7.49 3.75
CA HIS A 182 3.37 7.93 5.09
C HIS A 182 4.63 8.80 5.08
N THR A 183 5.66 8.36 4.36
CA THR A 183 6.92 9.11 4.23
C THR A 183 6.69 10.47 3.57
N HIS A 184 5.89 10.53 2.49
CA HIS A 184 5.49 11.78 1.84
C HIS A 184 4.69 12.69 2.79
N ASP A 185 3.70 12.15 3.48
CA ASP A 185 2.86 12.90 4.42
C ASP A 185 3.65 13.36 5.67
N ALA A 186 4.74 12.68 6.02
CA ALA A 186 5.69 13.10 7.05
C ALA A 186 6.63 14.22 6.61
N GLY A 187 6.69 14.57 5.32
CA GLY A 187 7.43 15.72 4.81
C GLY A 187 8.68 15.38 3.99
N TYR A 188 8.89 14.11 3.63
CA TYR A 188 9.99 13.71 2.75
C TYR A 188 9.59 13.87 1.28
N ASP A 189 10.46 14.48 0.48
CA ASP A 189 10.20 14.76 -0.95
C ASP A 189 10.52 13.56 -1.84
N LEU A 190 9.59 12.62 -1.93
CA LEU A 190 9.71 11.45 -2.81
C LEU A 190 9.55 11.81 -4.29
N VAL A 191 8.98 12.99 -4.58
CA VAL A 191 8.68 13.42 -5.95
C VAL A 191 9.92 13.97 -6.63
N ASN A 192 10.68 14.83 -5.94
CA ASN A 192 11.80 15.54 -6.54
C ASN A 192 13.18 15.08 -6.04
N ASP A 193 13.25 14.41 -4.87
CA ASP A 193 14.51 14.06 -4.20
C ASP A 193 14.48 12.66 -3.56
N LEU A 194 14.04 11.65 -4.32
CA LEU A 194 14.01 10.26 -3.84
C LEU A 194 15.41 9.78 -3.39
N ASP A 195 16.47 10.10 -4.16
CA ASP A 195 17.83 9.71 -3.83
C ASP A 195 18.27 10.31 -2.49
N GLY A 196 18.03 11.60 -2.25
CA GLY A 196 18.37 12.25 -0.99
C GLY A 196 17.56 11.71 0.20
N VAL A 197 16.30 11.31 -0.02
CA VAL A 197 15.49 10.62 1.00
C VAL A 197 16.10 9.27 1.35
N LEU A 198 16.48 8.46 0.35
CA LEU A 198 17.10 7.15 0.57
C LEU A 198 18.50 7.26 1.19
N GLU A 199 19.30 8.26 0.80
CA GLU A 199 20.59 8.55 1.44
C GLU A 199 20.43 8.94 2.93
N LYS A 200 19.42 9.75 3.23
CA LYS A 200 19.08 10.09 4.65
C LYS A 200 18.66 8.84 5.41
N PHE A 201 17.82 8.00 4.81
CA PHE A 201 17.40 6.74 5.40
C PHE A 201 18.59 5.82 5.68
N ASP A 202 19.44 5.62 4.69
CA ASP A 202 20.64 4.76 4.82
C ASP A 202 21.59 5.24 5.92
N ARG A 203 21.84 6.53 5.99
CA ARG A 203 22.71 7.12 7.01
C ARG A 203 22.17 6.94 8.44
N LEU A 204 20.85 6.98 8.65
CA LEU A 204 20.24 6.97 10.00
C LEU A 204 19.86 5.56 10.44
N ILE A 205 19.42 4.71 9.54
CA ILE A 205 18.84 3.41 9.85
C ILE A 205 19.63 2.28 9.18
N GLY A 206 20.05 2.48 7.93
CA GLY A 206 20.67 1.48 7.05
C GLY A 206 19.65 0.85 6.08
N LEU A 207 19.98 0.85 4.78
CA LEU A 207 19.15 0.23 3.74
C LEU A 207 19.10 -1.31 3.83
N ASP A 208 20.04 -1.94 4.53
CA ASP A 208 20.03 -3.36 4.85
C ASP A 208 18.88 -3.77 5.78
N ARG A 209 18.38 -2.83 6.59
CA ARG A 209 17.19 -3.04 7.43
C ARG A 209 15.87 -2.88 6.69
N LEU A 210 15.86 -2.31 5.48
CA LEU A 210 14.63 -2.11 4.71
C LEU A 210 14.22 -3.43 4.05
N THR A 211 13.15 -4.06 4.52
CA THR A 211 12.70 -5.38 4.07
C THR A 211 11.38 -5.39 3.33
N VAL A 212 10.55 -4.36 3.48
CA VAL A 212 9.24 -4.22 2.85
C VAL A 212 9.05 -2.79 2.37
N VAL A 213 8.38 -2.61 1.24
CA VAL A 213 7.96 -1.29 0.74
C VAL A 213 6.46 -1.32 0.50
N HIS A 214 5.72 -0.42 1.16
CA HIS A 214 4.34 -0.13 0.79
C HIS A 214 4.33 0.96 -0.28
N VAL A 215 3.61 0.72 -1.37
CA VAL A 215 3.55 1.62 -2.53
C VAL A 215 2.17 2.22 -2.61
N ASN A 216 2.00 3.37 -1.99
CA ASN A 216 0.73 4.05 -1.85
C ASN A 216 0.86 5.51 -2.31
N ASP A 217 -0.09 6.00 -3.10
CA ASP A 217 -0.17 7.40 -3.44
C ASP A 217 -0.94 8.17 -2.36
N SER A 218 -0.61 9.44 -2.13
CA SER A 218 -1.24 10.26 -1.09
C SER A 218 -2.27 11.24 -1.66
N LYS A 219 -3.42 11.34 -0.99
CA LYS A 219 -4.43 12.39 -1.26
C LYS A 219 -3.96 13.80 -0.88
N ASN A 220 -2.85 13.92 -0.17
CA ASN A 220 -2.44 15.16 0.49
C ASN A 220 -1.08 15.63 -0.03
N PRO A 221 -0.81 16.95 0.05
CA PRO A 221 0.52 17.47 -0.24
C PRO A 221 1.54 16.99 0.79
N THR A 222 2.82 17.05 0.40
CA THR A 222 3.96 16.71 1.26
C THR A 222 3.87 17.40 2.62
N GLY A 223 4.10 16.64 3.69
CA GLY A 223 4.10 17.16 5.06
C GLY A 223 2.73 17.35 5.70
N ALA A 224 1.66 16.83 5.10
CA ALA A 224 0.30 17.00 5.61
C ALA A 224 -0.01 16.23 6.89
N GLY A 225 0.70 15.17 7.21
CA GLY A 225 0.49 14.33 8.41
C GLY A 225 -0.89 13.69 8.46
N LYS A 226 -1.40 13.16 7.34
CA LYS A 226 -2.82 12.73 7.22
C LYS A 226 -3.03 11.25 7.06
N ASP A 227 -2.10 10.54 6.45
CA ASP A 227 -2.27 9.11 6.14
C ASP A 227 -3.60 8.86 5.41
N ARG A 228 -3.64 9.20 4.14
CA ARG A 228 -4.80 9.01 3.27
C ARG A 228 -4.36 8.53 1.90
N HIS A 229 -4.39 7.22 1.72
CA HIS A 229 -4.08 6.58 0.45
C HIS A 229 -5.10 6.94 -0.64
N THR A 230 -4.63 7.01 -1.87
CA THR A 230 -5.47 7.07 -3.06
C THR A 230 -4.95 6.06 -4.10
N THR A 231 -5.70 5.88 -5.18
CA THR A 231 -5.26 5.01 -6.28
C THR A 231 -3.99 5.57 -6.92
N LEU A 232 -3.15 4.67 -7.40
CA LEU A 232 -1.88 4.98 -8.02
C LEU A 232 -2.04 6.08 -9.07
N GLY A 233 -1.28 7.15 -8.91
CA GLY A 233 -1.27 8.27 -9.82
C GLY A 233 -2.43 9.25 -9.72
N SER A 234 -3.33 9.06 -8.77
CA SER A 234 -4.42 10.00 -8.51
C SER A 234 -4.10 10.96 -7.36
N GLY A 235 -2.93 10.85 -6.78
CA GLY A 235 -2.51 11.62 -5.62
C GLY A 235 -1.41 12.63 -5.90
N TRP A 236 -0.77 13.09 -4.83
CA TRP A 236 0.27 14.10 -4.86
C TRP A 236 1.67 13.55 -5.10
N ILE A 237 1.89 12.25 -4.88
CA ILE A 237 3.17 11.59 -5.21
C ILE A 237 3.20 11.35 -6.71
N GLY A 238 2.13 10.80 -7.26
CA GLY A 238 1.97 10.53 -8.69
C GLY A 238 2.67 9.26 -9.16
N TYR A 239 2.24 8.79 -10.34
CA TYR A 239 2.71 7.54 -10.91
C TYR A 239 4.22 7.52 -11.17
N GLU A 240 4.77 8.59 -11.76
CA GLU A 240 6.19 8.66 -12.10
C GLU A 240 7.11 8.48 -10.89
N ALA A 241 6.80 9.18 -9.79
CA ALA A 241 7.58 9.07 -8.57
C ALA A 241 7.46 7.68 -7.95
N LEU A 242 6.26 7.11 -7.89
CA LEU A 242 6.03 5.75 -7.38
C LEU A 242 6.69 4.68 -8.27
N SER A 243 6.68 4.87 -9.60
CA SER A 243 7.40 4.01 -10.53
C SER A 243 8.92 4.08 -10.30
N ARG A 244 9.50 5.28 -10.05
CA ARG A 244 10.91 5.40 -9.67
C ARG A 244 11.23 4.65 -8.37
N VAL A 245 10.36 4.72 -7.35
CA VAL A 245 10.53 3.93 -6.11
C VAL A 245 10.60 2.44 -6.41
N VAL A 246 9.63 1.91 -7.15
CA VAL A 246 9.53 0.47 -7.45
C VAL A 246 10.73 -0.05 -8.27
N HIS A 247 11.28 0.79 -9.15
CA HIS A 247 12.40 0.43 -10.02
C HIS A 247 13.76 0.91 -9.50
N HIS A 248 13.82 1.51 -8.31
CA HIS A 248 15.08 2.02 -7.75
C HIS A 248 16.06 0.90 -7.44
N ASP A 249 17.33 1.05 -7.87
CA ASP A 249 18.35 0.01 -7.73
C ASP A 249 18.60 -0.42 -6.28
N GLN A 250 18.59 0.52 -5.35
CA GLN A 250 18.78 0.26 -3.91
C GLN A 250 17.58 -0.46 -3.26
N LEU A 251 16.42 -0.49 -3.92
CA LEU A 251 15.21 -1.14 -3.41
C LEU A 251 14.93 -2.50 -4.08
N LYS A 252 15.76 -2.93 -5.03
CA LYS A 252 15.60 -4.20 -5.73
C LYS A 252 15.54 -5.41 -4.79
N GLY A 253 14.66 -6.35 -5.15
CA GLY A 253 14.52 -7.63 -4.44
C GLY A 253 13.60 -7.60 -3.23
N ARG A 254 13.13 -6.43 -2.82
CA ARG A 254 12.13 -6.27 -1.75
C ARG A 254 10.72 -6.49 -2.27
N PRO A 255 9.79 -6.97 -1.44
CA PRO A 255 8.37 -6.97 -1.77
C PRO A 255 7.81 -5.54 -1.76
N PHE A 256 7.11 -5.17 -2.82
CA PHE A 256 6.35 -3.95 -2.99
C PHE A 256 4.87 -4.26 -2.86
N ILE A 257 4.19 -3.64 -1.89
CA ILE A 257 2.80 -3.95 -1.54
C ILE A 257 1.93 -2.71 -1.70
N LEU A 258 0.85 -2.85 -2.44
CA LEU A 258 -0.19 -1.84 -2.62
C LEU A 258 -1.26 -1.98 -1.54
N GLU A 259 -1.65 -0.87 -0.94
CA GLU A 259 -2.79 -0.74 -0.03
C GLU A 259 -3.76 0.35 -0.49
N THR A 260 -3.77 0.58 -1.79
CA THR A 260 -4.62 1.59 -2.41
C THR A 260 -6.10 1.28 -2.16
N PRO A 261 -6.95 2.30 -1.99
CA PRO A 261 -8.34 2.10 -1.63
C PRO A 261 -9.13 1.45 -2.78
N TRP A 262 -10.09 0.63 -2.41
CA TRP A 262 -11.09 0.15 -3.35
C TRP A 262 -11.97 1.32 -3.83
N ILE A 263 -12.27 1.36 -5.11
CA ILE A 263 -13.09 2.39 -5.71
C ILE A 263 -14.51 1.89 -5.95
N GLY A 264 -15.48 2.76 -5.73
CA GLY A 264 -16.91 2.49 -5.84
C GLY A 264 -17.74 3.33 -4.88
N LYS A 265 -19.05 3.44 -5.15
CA LYS A 265 -19.95 4.30 -4.35
C LYS A 265 -20.37 3.66 -3.02
N ASP A 266 -20.38 2.33 -2.96
CA ASP A 266 -20.81 1.56 -1.79
C ASP A 266 -20.14 0.19 -1.75
N ALA A 267 -20.31 -0.55 -0.65
CA ALA A 267 -19.71 -1.86 -0.44
C ALA A 267 -20.06 -2.91 -1.52
N LYS A 268 -21.16 -2.72 -2.28
CA LYS A 268 -21.56 -3.65 -3.35
C LYS A 268 -20.87 -3.36 -4.68
N THR A 269 -20.46 -2.11 -4.86
CA THR A 269 -19.85 -1.61 -6.11
C THR A 269 -18.35 -1.39 -5.97
N GLN A 270 -17.82 -1.47 -4.75
CA GLN A 270 -16.38 -1.33 -4.50
C GLN A 270 -15.57 -2.45 -5.15
N ARG A 271 -14.49 -2.07 -5.83
CA ARG A 271 -13.53 -2.98 -6.48
C ARG A 271 -12.11 -2.48 -6.29
N PRO A 272 -11.14 -3.40 -6.10
CA PRO A 272 -9.72 -3.03 -6.07
C PRO A 272 -9.23 -2.68 -7.48
N MET A 273 -8.26 -1.77 -7.54
CA MET A 273 -7.54 -1.43 -8.77
C MET A 273 -6.25 -2.23 -8.95
N TYR A 274 -5.96 -3.13 -8.03
CA TYR A 274 -4.65 -3.80 -7.89
C TYR A 274 -4.15 -4.45 -9.19
N GLU A 275 -5.03 -5.09 -9.96
CA GLU A 275 -4.62 -5.71 -11.24
C GLU A 275 -4.02 -4.68 -12.21
N ALA A 276 -4.69 -3.54 -12.36
CA ALA A 276 -4.23 -2.45 -13.23
C ALA A 276 -2.98 -1.77 -12.66
N GLU A 277 -2.96 -1.48 -11.37
CA GLU A 277 -1.84 -0.82 -10.69
C GLU A 277 -0.56 -1.67 -10.70
N ILE A 278 -0.67 -2.97 -10.47
CA ILE A 278 0.45 -3.92 -10.55
C ILE A 278 0.98 -4.02 -11.99
N ALA A 279 0.09 -4.10 -12.97
CA ALA A 279 0.48 -4.14 -14.38
C ALA A 279 1.21 -2.85 -14.80
N LEU A 280 0.70 -1.68 -14.38
CA LEU A 280 1.33 -0.38 -14.61
C LEU A 280 2.75 -0.32 -14.01
N LEU A 281 2.89 -0.68 -12.75
CA LEU A 281 4.19 -0.63 -12.07
C LEU A 281 5.20 -1.65 -12.61
N ARG A 282 4.75 -2.75 -13.20
CA ARG A 282 5.62 -3.71 -13.89
C ARG A 282 6.10 -3.24 -15.25
N GLY A 283 5.43 -2.29 -15.87
CA GLY A 283 5.62 -1.96 -17.27
C GLY A 283 5.10 -3.04 -18.25
N ASP A 284 4.27 -3.96 -17.79
CA ASP A 284 3.81 -5.16 -18.50
C ASP A 284 2.52 -4.91 -19.30
N LEU A 285 2.36 -3.70 -19.83
CA LEU A 285 1.11 -3.25 -20.46
C LEU A 285 0.98 -3.60 -21.94
N THR A 286 2.05 -4.12 -22.52
CA THR A 286 2.10 -4.40 -23.97
C THR A 286 1.11 -5.47 -24.46
N GLY A 287 0.61 -6.31 -23.56
CA GLY A 287 -0.35 -7.36 -23.93
C GLY A 287 -1.82 -6.99 -23.75
N ARG A 288 -2.14 -6.05 -22.84
CA ARG A 288 -3.52 -5.77 -22.42
C ARG A 288 -4.03 -4.38 -22.83
N PHE A 289 -3.14 -3.40 -22.91
CA PHE A 289 -3.50 -2.00 -23.13
C PHE A 289 -2.81 -1.36 -24.35
N GLY A 290 -1.97 -2.08 -25.07
CA GLY A 290 -1.26 -1.59 -26.26
C GLY A 290 0.03 -0.81 -25.99
N ALA A 291 0.89 -0.72 -26.99
CA ALA A 291 2.12 0.09 -26.93
C ALA A 291 1.73 1.58 -26.83
N GLY A 292 2.32 2.29 -25.87
CA GLY A 292 2.03 3.71 -25.63
C GLY A 292 1.12 3.99 -24.43
N PHE A 293 0.52 2.97 -23.81
CA PHE A 293 -0.34 3.16 -22.63
C PHE A 293 0.40 3.81 -21.46
N LEU A 294 1.66 3.45 -21.21
CA LEU A 294 2.47 4.10 -20.18
C LEU A 294 2.72 5.57 -20.47
N GLU A 295 3.13 5.89 -21.71
CA GLU A 295 3.33 7.27 -22.16
C GLU A 295 2.03 8.08 -22.03
N ASP A 296 0.91 7.43 -22.25
CA ASP A 296 -0.40 8.02 -22.14
C ASP A 296 -0.85 8.22 -20.71
N VAL A 297 -0.55 7.28 -19.80
CA VAL A 297 -0.77 7.45 -18.36
C VAL A 297 0.10 8.58 -17.81
N GLU A 298 1.37 8.67 -18.20
CA GLU A 298 2.27 9.77 -17.83
C GLU A 298 1.72 11.13 -18.29
N LYS A 299 1.27 11.25 -19.54
CA LYS A 299 0.66 12.50 -20.04
C LYS A 299 -0.64 12.85 -19.31
N LEU A 300 -1.46 11.86 -18.96
CA LEU A 300 -2.66 12.08 -18.15
C LEU A 300 -2.30 12.59 -16.75
N HIS A 301 -1.24 12.06 -16.17
CA HIS A 301 -0.71 12.53 -14.91
C HIS A 301 -0.26 13.99 -15.00
N HIS A 302 0.61 14.32 -15.95
CA HIS A 302 1.05 15.69 -16.16
C HIS A 302 -0.12 16.66 -16.43
N PHE A 303 -1.12 16.19 -17.15
CA PHE A 303 -2.33 16.99 -17.35
C PHE A 303 -3.08 17.23 -16.04
N PHE A 304 -3.29 16.20 -15.23
CA PHE A 304 -3.97 16.33 -13.94
C PHE A 304 -3.11 17.06 -12.90
N GLU A 305 -1.79 16.93 -12.94
CA GLU A 305 -0.87 17.72 -12.11
C GLU A 305 -0.90 19.22 -12.48
N GLY A 306 -0.93 19.53 -13.78
CA GLY A 306 -0.99 20.89 -14.27
C GLY A 306 -2.36 21.59 -14.12
N GLN A 307 -3.46 20.81 -14.00
CA GLN A 307 -4.84 21.28 -13.99
C GLN A 307 -5.66 20.74 -12.81
N GLN A 308 -5.01 20.32 -11.74
CA GLN A 308 -5.58 19.54 -10.63
C GLN A 308 -6.85 20.10 -9.98
N ILE A 309 -7.14 21.37 -10.12
CA ILE A 309 -8.24 22.01 -9.39
C ILE A 309 -9.51 22.13 -10.22
N GLU A 310 -9.45 22.24 -11.54
CA GLU A 310 -10.61 22.58 -12.37
C GLU A 310 -11.14 21.47 -13.27
N ALA A 311 -10.30 20.71 -13.94
CA ALA A 311 -10.76 19.72 -14.92
C ALA A 311 -11.19 18.38 -14.30
N ARG A 312 -10.58 17.95 -13.20
CA ARG A 312 -10.89 16.66 -12.56
C ARG A 312 -12.31 16.57 -11.99
N PRO A 313 -12.84 17.56 -11.25
CA PRO A 313 -14.23 17.55 -10.84
C PRO A 313 -15.20 17.49 -12.02
N TYR A 314 -14.95 18.28 -13.08
CA TYR A 314 -15.76 18.29 -14.30
C TYR A 314 -15.80 16.91 -14.98
N ILE A 315 -14.66 16.25 -15.16
CA ILE A 315 -14.59 14.91 -15.77
C ILE A 315 -15.34 13.89 -14.92
N LEU A 316 -15.17 13.92 -13.60
CA LEU A 316 -15.84 12.99 -12.69
C LEU A 316 -17.36 13.19 -12.63
N GLU A 317 -17.82 14.44 -12.55
CA GLU A 317 -19.23 14.78 -12.54
C GLU A 317 -19.90 14.43 -13.88
N THR A 318 -19.24 14.74 -14.99
CA THR A 318 -19.69 14.39 -16.35
C THR A 318 -19.79 12.90 -16.52
N TRP A 319 -18.78 12.15 -16.07
CA TRP A 319 -18.77 10.70 -16.11
C TRP A 319 -19.94 10.07 -15.33
N ASP A 320 -20.16 10.52 -14.09
CA ASP A 320 -21.26 10.03 -13.26
C ASP A 320 -22.64 10.35 -13.88
N MET A 321 -22.76 11.52 -14.50
CA MET A 321 -23.96 11.91 -15.24
C MET A 321 -24.21 10.99 -16.45
N LEU A 322 -23.20 10.77 -17.28
CA LEU A 322 -23.29 9.93 -18.49
C LEU A 322 -23.60 8.49 -18.15
N LYS A 323 -22.97 7.92 -17.10
CA LYS A 323 -23.31 6.55 -16.64
C LYS A 323 -24.74 6.43 -16.13
N SER A 324 -25.20 7.42 -15.39
CA SER A 324 -26.58 7.42 -14.86
C SER A 324 -27.59 7.50 -16.00
N ASP A 325 -27.34 8.34 -16.99
CA ASP A 325 -28.20 8.50 -18.18
C ASP A 325 -28.21 7.19 -19.03
N ALA A 326 -27.04 6.65 -19.33
CA ALA A 326 -26.94 5.40 -20.10
C ALA A 326 -27.63 4.24 -19.40
N LYS A 327 -27.51 4.12 -18.07
CA LYS A 327 -28.23 3.12 -17.28
C LYS A 327 -29.75 3.30 -17.34
N ALA A 328 -30.24 4.54 -17.24
CA ALA A 328 -31.66 4.85 -17.33
C ALA A 328 -32.25 4.50 -18.70
N ARG A 329 -31.47 4.71 -19.79
CA ARG A 329 -31.85 4.40 -21.17
C ARG A 329 -31.59 2.96 -21.57
N LYS A 330 -30.93 2.14 -20.75
CA LYS A 330 -30.44 0.81 -21.10
C LYS A 330 -29.54 0.81 -22.35
N ALA A 331 -28.71 1.83 -22.47
CA ALA A 331 -27.77 2.00 -23.57
C ALA A 331 -26.60 0.99 -23.49
N ASP A 332 -25.83 0.89 -24.58
CA ASP A 332 -24.59 0.09 -24.61
C ASP A 332 -23.65 0.55 -23.49
N PRO A 333 -23.05 -0.37 -22.72
CA PRO A 333 -22.12 -0.03 -21.65
C PRO A 333 -20.92 0.83 -22.06
N ARG A 334 -20.56 0.85 -23.35
CA ARG A 334 -19.46 1.64 -23.92
C ARG A 334 -19.84 3.09 -24.23
N GLU A 335 -21.13 3.36 -24.48
CA GLU A 335 -21.63 4.69 -24.85
C GLU A 335 -21.22 5.81 -23.89
N PRO A 336 -21.25 5.64 -22.56
CA PRO A 336 -20.81 6.70 -21.64
C PRO A 336 -19.35 7.12 -21.84
N MET A 337 -18.48 6.19 -22.22
CA MET A 337 -17.06 6.49 -22.47
C MET A 337 -16.88 7.23 -23.79
N GLU A 338 -17.58 6.82 -24.86
CA GLU A 338 -17.56 7.49 -26.15
C GLU A 338 -18.06 8.94 -26.02
N ARG A 339 -19.16 9.15 -25.30
CA ARG A 339 -19.69 10.49 -25.05
C ARG A 339 -18.79 11.34 -24.16
N LEU A 340 -18.16 10.75 -23.13
CA LEU A 340 -17.19 11.49 -22.30
C LEU A 340 -16.01 11.92 -23.16
N TYR A 341 -15.53 11.06 -24.05
CA TYR A 341 -14.47 11.38 -24.99
C TYR A 341 -14.84 12.61 -25.84
N ASP A 342 -16.02 12.59 -26.49
CA ASP A 342 -16.49 13.69 -27.34
C ASP A 342 -16.60 15.02 -26.55
N MET A 343 -17.10 14.97 -25.33
CA MET A 343 -17.23 16.14 -24.47
C MET A 343 -15.87 16.72 -24.05
N VAL A 344 -14.93 15.85 -23.67
CA VAL A 344 -13.56 16.24 -23.26
C VAL A 344 -12.80 16.87 -24.44
N ILE A 345 -13.00 16.36 -25.66
CA ILE A 345 -12.43 16.94 -26.88
C ILE A 345 -13.10 18.30 -27.20
N ALA A 346 -14.42 18.38 -27.09
CA ALA A 346 -15.15 19.62 -27.37
C ALA A 346 -14.75 20.78 -26.43
N GLU A 347 -14.40 20.48 -25.19
CA GLU A 347 -13.87 21.44 -24.21
C GLU A 347 -12.39 21.79 -24.43
N GLY A 348 -11.73 21.21 -25.46
CA GLY A 348 -10.32 21.47 -25.78
C GLY A 348 -9.35 20.84 -24.78
N LEU A 349 -9.82 19.92 -23.96
CA LEU A 349 -9.00 19.14 -23.06
C LEU A 349 -8.31 18.02 -23.85
N PHE A 350 -6.99 17.88 -23.75
CA PHE A 350 -6.22 16.82 -24.43
C PHE A 350 -6.08 16.93 -25.95
N THR A 351 -5.94 18.13 -26.47
CA THR A 351 -5.76 18.39 -27.93
C THR A 351 -4.56 17.69 -28.56
N GLU A 352 -3.62 17.19 -27.78
CA GLU A 352 -2.41 16.53 -28.25
C GLU A 352 -2.52 15.00 -28.33
N LEU A 353 -3.67 14.42 -27.97
CA LEU A 353 -3.86 12.98 -27.94
C LEU A 353 -4.60 12.44 -29.15
N SER A 354 -4.21 11.22 -29.58
CA SER A 354 -5.03 10.46 -30.51
C SER A 354 -6.31 9.96 -29.81
N GLU A 355 -7.37 9.74 -30.58
CA GLU A 355 -8.64 9.18 -30.12
C GLU A 355 -8.45 7.88 -29.33
N GLU A 356 -7.63 6.98 -29.87
CA GLU A 356 -7.32 5.71 -29.24
C GLU A 356 -6.60 5.88 -27.91
N ALA A 357 -5.64 6.80 -27.85
CA ALA A 357 -4.90 7.12 -26.64
C ALA A 357 -5.79 7.72 -25.55
N LEU A 358 -6.70 8.63 -25.87
CA LEU A 358 -7.63 9.22 -24.91
C LEU A 358 -8.66 8.22 -24.41
N ASN A 359 -9.21 7.37 -25.30
CA ASN A 359 -10.13 6.29 -24.90
C ASN A 359 -9.46 5.29 -23.94
N HIS A 360 -8.22 4.88 -24.24
CA HIS A 360 -7.45 4.03 -23.33
C HIS A 360 -7.22 4.68 -21.97
N ARG A 361 -6.91 5.96 -21.92
CA ARG A 361 -6.69 6.72 -20.68
C ARG A 361 -7.94 6.84 -19.84
N LEU A 362 -9.04 7.26 -20.44
CA LEU A 362 -10.30 7.38 -19.75
C LEU A 362 -10.78 6.02 -19.26
N THR A 363 -10.58 4.97 -20.07
CA THR A 363 -10.89 3.60 -19.67
C THR A 363 -10.03 3.15 -18.49
N ALA A 364 -8.72 3.39 -18.49
CA ALA A 364 -7.83 3.06 -17.39
C ALA A 364 -8.17 3.87 -16.12
N TYR A 365 -8.38 5.17 -16.26
CA TYR A 365 -8.75 6.04 -15.15
C TYR A 365 -10.09 5.64 -14.49
N PHE A 366 -11.03 5.14 -15.28
CA PHE A 366 -12.35 4.70 -14.82
C PHE A 366 -12.50 3.17 -14.72
N ALA A 367 -11.48 2.37 -15.03
CA ALA A 367 -11.55 0.91 -15.02
C ALA A 367 -12.04 0.35 -13.68
N GLY A 368 -11.71 1.00 -12.59
CA GLY A 368 -12.25 0.64 -11.28
C GLY A 368 -13.67 1.13 -11.00
N LYS A 369 -14.29 1.88 -11.89
CA LYS A 369 -15.69 2.30 -11.75
C LYS A 369 -16.68 1.40 -12.49
N SER A 370 -16.24 0.22 -12.93
CA SER A 370 -17.06 -0.83 -13.57
C SER A 370 -17.76 -0.34 -14.84
N ILE A 371 -17.00 -0.25 -15.91
CA ILE A 371 -17.53 -0.06 -17.27
C ILE A 371 -17.52 -1.37 -18.05
N LEU A 372 -16.84 -2.37 -17.55
CA LEU A 372 -16.77 -3.72 -18.12
C LEU A 372 -17.59 -4.70 -17.31
#